data_6daf4518889bfded12a5334466ef3f18
#
_entry.id   6daf4518889bfded12a5334466ef3f18
#
_cell.length_a   1.000
_cell.length_b   1.000
_cell.length_c   1.000
_cell.angle_alpha   90.00
_cell.angle_beta   90.00
_cell.angle_gamma   90.00
#
_symmetry.space_group_name_H-M   'P 1'
#
loop_
_entity.id
_entity.type
_entity.pdbx_description
1 polymer ?
#
loop_
_entity_poly.entity_id
_entity_poly.type
_entity_poly.pdbx_seq_one_letter_code
_entity_poly.pdbx_strand_id
1 'polypeptide(L)'
;MRQQAQTPIDFSKQLIKGKIAELVFDQMFRRTDGYTVIPFGYESIIPELIQYADRADRGELVENIRNAPDFALVSHEPKQVLLVEVKYRSSLNMDQVKETAKRICEQWKLAWIFYATPNGFFLDQCADVQHQESLTPLSDKMIPQKIQEEYLKLLADFI
;
A
#
# COMPACT_ATOMS: atom_id res chain seq x y z
N MET A 1 24.03 9.18 18.33
CA MET A 1 23.93 7.80 17.80
C MET A 1 24.15 7.85 16.31
N ARG A 2 25.17 7.15 15.83
CA ARG A 2 25.34 6.99 14.38
C ARG A 2 24.21 6.08 13.89
N GLN A 3 23.35 6.58 13.01
CA GLN A 3 22.48 5.70 12.24
C GLN A 3 23.39 4.76 11.45
N GLN A 4 23.27 3.46 11.73
CA GLN A 4 23.95 2.46 10.93
C GLN A 4 23.45 2.61 9.50
N ALA A 5 24.35 2.80 8.55
CA ALA A 5 24.01 2.87 7.16
C ALA A 5 23.32 1.55 6.74
N GLN A 6 22.14 1.66 6.11
CA GLN A 6 21.42 0.52 5.60
C GLN A 6 22.28 -0.24 4.59
N THR A 7 22.47 -1.54 4.80
CA THR A 7 23.22 -2.37 3.86
C THR A 7 22.39 -2.67 2.62
N PRO A 8 23.02 -3.01 1.46
CA PRO A 8 22.29 -3.43 0.26
C PRO A 8 21.36 -4.62 0.53
N ILE A 9 21.77 -5.56 1.39
CA ILE A 9 20.92 -6.71 1.73
C ILE A 9 19.71 -6.30 2.59
N ASP A 10 19.87 -5.35 3.48
CA ASP A 10 18.76 -4.81 4.29
C ASP A 10 17.74 -4.11 3.40
N PHE A 11 18.21 -3.33 2.44
CA PHE A 11 17.35 -2.70 1.44
C PHE A 11 16.58 -3.73 0.63
N SER A 12 17.25 -4.79 0.17
CA SER A 12 16.62 -5.88 -0.58
C SER A 12 15.55 -6.60 0.24
N LYS A 13 15.81 -6.85 1.52
CA LYS A 13 14.82 -7.45 2.43
C LYS A 13 13.57 -6.57 2.58
N GLN A 14 13.74 -5.27 2.73
CA GLN A 14 12.61 -4.33 2.81
C GLN A 14 11.78 -4.33 1.52
N LEU A 15 12.44 -4.32 0.38
CA LEU A 15 11.78 -4.38 -0.92
C LEU A 15 10.98 -5.67 -1.10
N ILE A 16 11.56 -6.82 -0.73
CA ILE A 16 10.90 -8.13 -0.81
C ILE A 16 9.67 -8.16 0.11
N LYS A 17 9.80 -7.69 1.33
CA LYS A 17 8.67 -7.62 2.28
C LYS A 17 7.53 -6.75 1.74
N GLY A 18 7.86 -5.62 1.14
CA GLY A 18 6.88 -4.76 0.48
C GLY A 18 6.14 -5.47 -0.64
N LYS A 19 6.86 -6.20 -1.48
CA LYS A 19 6.26 -6.98 -2.58
C LYS A 19 5.38 -8.13 -2.08
N ILE A 20 5.79 -8.80 -1.01
CA ILE A 20 4.96 -9.84 -0.37
C ILE A 20 3.65 -9.23 0.16
N ALA A 21 3.72 -8.08 0.82
CA ALA A 21 2.54 -7.38 1.30
C ALA A 21 1.58 -6.99 0.15
N GLU A 22 2.10 -6.50 -0.96
CA GLU A 22 1.30 -6.22 -2.17
C GLU A 22 0.60 -7.46 -2.71
N LEU A 23 1.31 -8.59 -2.77
CA LEU A 23 0.73 -9.87 -3.22
C LEU A 23 -0.34 -10.38 -2.25
N VAL A 24 -0.12 -10.25 -0.95
CA VAL A 24 -1.11 -10.61 0.07
C VAL A 24 -2.37 -9.77 -0.08
N PHE A 25 -2.23 -8.47 -0.23
CA PHE A 25 -3.35 -7.56 -0.50
C PHE A 25 -4.14 -8.00 -1.74
N ASP A 26 -3.45 -8.15 -2.86
CA ASP A 26 -4.05 -8.53 -4.13
C ASP A 26 -4.83 -9.84 -4.03
N GLN A 27 -4.19 -10.88 -3.52
CA GLN A 27 -4.80 -12.21 -3.43
C GLN A 27 -5.96 -12.25 -2.41
N MET A 28 -5.82 -11.55 -1.30
CA MET A 28 -6.84 -11.50 -0.27
C MET A 28 -8.14 -10.84 -0.77
N PHE A 29 -8.02 -9.69 -1.43
CA PHE A 29 -9.18 -9.00 -1.99
C PHE A 29 -9.78 -9.71 -3.19
N ARG A 30 -8.98 -10.35 -4.04
CA ARG A 30 -9.50 -11.16 -5.16
C ARG A 30 -10.26 -12.38 -4.71
N ARG A 31 -9.95 -12.92 -3.55
CA ARG A 31 -10.65 -14.09 -3.00
C ARG A 31 -12.09 -13.77 -2.58
N THR A 32 -12.40 -12.52 -2.34
CA THR A 32 -13.77 -12.08 -2.03
C THR A 32 -14.48 -11.63 -3.31
N ASP A 33 -15.72 -12.03 -3.50
CA ASP A 33 -16.50 -11.70 -4.70
C ASP A 33 -16.90 -10.21 -4.79
N GLY A 34 -16.66 -9.45 -3.73
CA GLY A 34 -17.08 -8.05 -3.62
C GLY A 34 -16.15 -7.04 -4.29
N TYR A 35 -14.98 -7.47 -4.78
CA TYR A 35 -13.94 -6.54 -5.27
C TYR A 35 -13.28 -7.01 -6.55
N THR A 36 -12.87 -6.02 -7.35
CA THR A 36 -11.91 -6.21 -8.45
C THR A 36 -10.64 -5.44 -8.10
N VAL A 37 -9.50 -6.11 -8.20
CA VAL A 37 -8.19 -5.51 -7.92
C VAL A 37 -7.48 -5.25 -9.23
N ILE A 38 -7.08 -4.00 -9.45
CA ILE A 38 -6.40 -3.57 -10.67
C ILE A 38 -5.04 -3.00 -10.26
N PRO A 39 -3.92 -3.56 -10.75
CA PRO A 39 -2.62 -2.94 -10.57
C PRO A 39 -2.62 -1.52 -11.15
N PHE A 40 -2.17 -0.57 -10.37
CA PHE A 40 -2.20 0.85 -10.74
C PHE A 40 -0.85 1.53 -10.59
N GLY A 41 0.02 1.01 -9.73
CA GLY A 41 1.32 1.59 -9.40
C GLY A 41 2.26 1.79 -10.58
N TYR A 42 3.31 2.54 -10.35
CA TYR A 42 4.34 2.92 -11.33
C TYR A 42 4.84 1.75 -12.19
N GLU A 43 5.09 0.60 -11.58
CA GLU A 43 5.58 -0.59 -12.27
C GLU A 43 4.55 -1.23 -13.20
N SER A 44 3.28 -0.91 -13.02
CA SER A 44 2.16 -1.42 -13.82
C SER A 44 1.78 -0.48 -14.97
N ILE A 45 2.30 0.74 -14.95
CA ILE A 45 2.12 1.73 -16.00
C ILE A 45 3.09 1.38 -17.14
N ILE A 46 2.63 1.56 -18.37
CA ILE A 46 3.31 1.15 -19.60
C ILE A 46 4.80 1.52 -19.55
N PRO A 47 5.73 0.54 -19.67
CA PRO A 47 7.18 0.79 -19.57
C PRO A 47 7.70 1.89 -20.49
N GLU A 48 7.08 2.05 -21.65
CA GLU A 48 7.43 3.11 -22.60
C GLU A 48 7.14 4.52 -22.04
N LEU A 49 6.06 4.69 -21.26
CA LEU A 49 5.79 5.96 -20.60
C LEU A 49 6.87 6.31 -19.57
N ILE A 50 7.44 5.30 -18.92
CA ILE A 50 8.54 5.47 -17.98
C ILE A 50 9.80 5.95 -18.71
N GLN A 51 10.11 5.38 -19.86
CA GLN A 51 11.23 5.82 -20.71
C GLN A 51 11.03 7.24 -21.22
N TYR A 52 9.82 7.61 -21.61
CA TYR A 52 9.49 8.98 -21.99
C TYR A 52 9.62 9.95 -20.84
N ALA A 53 9.21 9.55 -19.66
CA ALA A 53 9.30 10.36 -18.45
C ALA A 53 10.76 10.66 -18.06
N ASP A 54 11.70 9.74 -18.31
CA ASP A 54 13.14 9.96 -18.05
C ASP A 54 13.80 10.87 -19.09
N ARG A 55 13.22 11.04 -20.27
CA ARG A 55 13.73 11.87 -21.37
C ARG A 55 13.02 13.19 -21.51
N ALA A 56 11.74 13.24 -21.22
CA ALA A 56 10.93 14.44 -21.24
C ALA A 56 11.06 15.19 -19.90
N ASP A 57 10.44 16.32 -19.81
CA ASP A 57 10.46 17.16 -18.63
C ASP A 57 10.23 16.37 -17.34
N ARG A 58 11.11 16.54 -16.36
CA ARG A 58 11.01 15.99 -15.00
C ARG A 58 9.96 16.77 -14.20
N GLY A 59 8.79 16.99 -14.81
CA GLY A 59 7.74 17.79 -14.24
C GLY A 59 6.89 17.04 -13.22
N GLU A 60 5.92 17.73 -12.71
CA GLU A 60 4.94 17.26 -11.71
C GLU A 60 4.24 15.96 -12.13
N LEU A 61 3.96 15.78 -13.44
CA LEU A 61 3.33 14.57 -13.97
C LEU A 61 4.18 13.31 -13.72
N VAL A 62 5.50 13.41 -13.92
CA VAL A 62 6.43 12.29 -13.70
C VAL A 62 6.49 11.91 -12.22
N GLU A 63 6.54 12.90 -11.35
CA GLU A 63 6.49 12.70 -9.90
C GLU A 63 5.17 12.03 -9.48
N ASN A 64 4.04 12.47 -10.02
CA ASN A 64 2.74 11.87 -9.74
C ASN A 64 2.67 10.42 -10.21
N ILE A 65 3.22 10.10 -11.37
CA ILE A 65 3.26 8.72 -11.88
C ILE A 65 4.13 7.85 -10.98
N ARG A 66 5.31 8.32 -10.56
CA ARG A 66 6.22 7.56 -9.67
C ARG A 66 5.64 7.29 -8.30
N ASN A 67 4.81 8.19 -7.79
CA ASN A 67 4.19 8.09 -6.46
C ASN A 67 2.74 7.60 -6.52
N ALA A 68 2.30 7.07 -7.67
CA ALA A 68 0.96 6.52 -7.81
C ALA A 68 0.74 5.36 -6.84
N PRO A 69 -0.45 5.25 -6.21
CA PRO A 69 -0.81 4.12 -5.38
C PRO A 69 -0.65 2.78 -6.11
N ASP A 70 -0.40 1.71 -5.36
CA ASP A 70 -0.10 0.38 -5.93
C ASP A 70 -1.29 -0.23 -6.68
N PHE A 71 -2.51 -0.01 -6.19
CA PHE A 71 -3.71 -0.63 -6.71
C PHE A 71 -4.89 0.32 -6.82
N ALA A 72 -5.76 0.05 -7.80
CA ALA A 72 -7.13 0.49 -7.79
C ALA A 72 -8.01 -0.67 -7.32
N LEU A 73 -8.67 -0.51 -6.21
CA LEU A 73 -9.62 -1.47 -5.64
C LEU A 73 -11.04 -1.03 -5.99
N VAL A 74 -11.71 -1.83 -6.81
CA VAL A 74 -13.07 -1.53 -7.23
C VAL A 74 -14.05 -2.35 -6.39
N SER A 75 -14.84 -1.65 -5.57
CA SER A 75 -15.95 -2.26 -4.83
C SER A 75 -17.14 -2.42 -5.76
N HIS A 76 -17.78 -3.60 -5.75
CA HIS A 76 -18.94 -3.88 -6.58
C HIS A 76 -20.23 -3.32 -5.99
N GLU A 77 -20.33 -3.30 -4.64
CA GLU A 77 -21.52 -2.83 -3.94
C GLU A 77 -21.12 -2.22 -2.57
N PRO A 78 -21.24 -0.91 -2.40
CA PRO A 78 -21.53 0.11 -3.42
C PRO A 78 -20.40 0.23 -4.46
N LYS A 79 -20.74 0.64 -5.67
CA LYS A 79 -19.73 0.88 -6.71
C LYS A 79 -18.87 2.08 -6.36
N GLN A 80 -17.62 1.81 -6.01
CA GLN A 80 -16.62 2.85 -5.78
C GLN A 80 -15.22 2.35 -6.09
N VAL A 81 -14.33 3.27 -6.37
CA VAL A 81 -12.93 2.98 -6.62
C VAL A 81 -12.09 3.57 -5.49
N LEU A 82 -11.28 2.72 -4.89
CA LEU A 82 -10.30 3.12 -3.88
C LEU A 82 -8.90 2.99 -4.49
N LEU A 83 -8.13 4.05 -4.49
CA LEU A 83 -6.70 3.98 -4.82
C LEU A 83 -5.95 3.64 -3.54
N VAL A 84 -5.21 2.54 -3.54
CA VAL A 84 -4.63 1.97 -2.33
C VAL A 84 -3.12 1.84 -2.46
N GLU A 85 -2.41 2.45 -1.53
CA GLU A 85 -0.98 2.24 -1.30
C GLU A 85 -0.81 1.15 -0.26
N VAL A 86 0.00 0.15 -0.54
CA VAL A 86 0.27 -0.98 0.36
C VAL A 86 1.63 -0.80 1.02
N LYS A 87 1.68 -0.94 2.34
CA LYS A 87 2.90 -0.87 3.14
C LYS A 87 3.00 -2.07 4.06
N TYR A 88 4.21 -2.57 4.23
CA TYR A 88 4.55 -3.51 5.29
C TYR A 88 5.33 -2.81 6.40
N ARG A 89 4.97 -3.10 7.65
CA ARG A 89 5.74 -2.69 8.82
C ARG A 89 5.75 -3.81 9.86
N SER A 90 6.92 -4.10 10.41
CA SER A 90 7.04 -5.07 11.50
C SER A 90 6.45 -4.53 12.80
N SER A 91 6.48 -3.22 12.98
CA SER A 91 5.80 -2.49 14.05
C SER A 91 5.34 -1.14 13.54
N LEU A 92 4.21 -0.65 14.04
CA LEU A 92 3.65 0.63 13.64
C LEU A 92 4.17 1.75 14.54
N ASN A 93 4.70 2.78 13.91
CA ASN A 93 5.04 4.05 14.54
C ASN A 93 4.13 5.13 13.93
N MET A 94 3.23 5.69 14.73
CA MET A 94 2.23 6.62 14.23
C MET A 94 2.82 7.92 13.67
N ASP A 95 3.96 8.38 14.15
CA ASP A 95 4.63 9.56 13.58
C ASP A 95 5.09 9.28 12.15
N GLN A 96 5.68 8.11 11.91
CA GLN A 96 6.08 7.67 10.56
C GLN A 96 4.87 7.41 9.66
N VAL A 97 3.82 6.81 10.20
CA VAL A 97 2.56 6.56 9.47
C VAL A 97 1.94 7.88 9.02
N LYS A 98 1.87 8.87 9.88
CA LYS A 98 1.35 10.21 9.56
C LYS A 98 2.20 10.94 8.52
N GLU A 99 3.51 10.83 8.61
CA GLU A 99 4.44 11.41 7.62
C GLU A 99 4.24 10.76 6.24
N THR A 100 4.16 9.45 6.18
CA THR A 100 3.87 8.70 4.95
C THR A 100 2.52 9.09 4.36
N ALA A 101 1.48 9.14 5.18
CA ALA A 101 0.14 9.54 4.76
C ALA A 101 0.10 10.97 4.21
N LYS A 102 0.78 11.90 4.86
CA LYS A 102 0.89 13.29 4.41
C LYS A 102 1.52 13.37 3.02
N ARG A 103 2.61 12.66 2.80
CA ARG A 103 3.32 12.63 1.52
C ARG A 103 2.45 12.07 0.40
N ILE A 104 1.73 10.99 0.65
CA ILE A 104 0.79 10.39 -0.33
C ILE A 104 -0.35 11.35 -0.60
N CYS A 105 -0.92 11.95 0.42
CA CYS A 105 -2.05 12.85 0.35
C CYS A 105 -1.76 14.14 -0.45
N GLU A 106 -0.52 14.60 -0.45
CA GLU A 106 -0.09 15.78 -1.23
C GLU A 106 -0.30 15.60 -2.73
N GLN A 107 -0.16 14.38 -3.23
CA GLN A 107 -0.29 14.06 -4.66
C GLN A 107 -1.59 13.31 -4.97
N TRP A 108 -2.07 12.50 -4.04
CA TRP A 108 -3.24 11.64 -4.20
C TRP A 108 -4.18 11.79 -3.01
N LYS A 109 -4.90 12.90 -2.95
CA LYS A 109 -5.74 13.31 -1.79
C LYS A 109 -6.76 12.27 -1.34
N LEU A 110 -7.27 11.47 -2.27
CA LEU A 110 -8.29 10.46 -2.00
C LEU A 110 -7.72 9.06 -1.83
N ALA A 111 -6.39 8.93 -1.78
CA ALA A 111 -5.75 7.64 -1.61
C ALA A 111 -5.99 7.06 -0.22
N TRP A 112 -6.05 5.73 -0.18
CA TRP A 112 -6.09 4.91 1.01
C TRP A 112 -4.73 4.28 1.25
N ILE A 113 -4.42 3.99 2.50
CA ILE A 113 -3.20 3.27 2.87
C ILE A 113 -3.61 1.97 3.54
N PHE A 114 -3.07 0.87 3.02
CA PHE A 114 -3.20 -0.45 3.60
C PHE A 114 -1.88 -0.83 4.26
N TYR A 115 -1.93 -1.15 5.55
CA TYR A 115 -0.76 -1.66 6.28
C TYR A 115 -0.91 -3.14 6.57
N ALA A 116 0.09 -3.91 6.15
CA ALA A 116 0.27 -5.30 6.58
C ALA A 116 1.32 -5.33 7.70
N THR A 117 0.98 -5.96 8.81
CA THR A 117 1.86 -6.14 9.97
C THR A 117 1.78 -7.59 10.44
N PRO A 118 2.71 -8.06 11.27
CA PRO A 118 2.60 -9.40 11.88
C PRO A 118 1.34 -9.61 12.72
N ASN A 119 0.73 -8.52 13.18
CA ASN A 119 -0.41 -8.57 14.11
C ASN A 119 -1.77 -8.33 13.42
N GLY A 120 -1.78 -7.96 12.16
CA GLY A 120 -3.02 -7.70 11.44
C GLY A 120 -2.87 -6.75 10.27
N PHE A 121 -4.01 -6.48 9.64
CA PHE A 121 -4.15 -5.57 8.51
C PHE A 121 -4.92 -4.33 8.93
N PHE A 122 -4.57 -3.19 8.33
CA PHE A 122 -5.18 -1.89 8.62
C PHE A 122 -5.47 -1.16 7.31
N LEU A 123 -6.54 -0.41 7.27
CA LEU A 123 -6.93 0.37 6.09
C LEU A 123 -7.55 1.70 6.52
N ASP A 124 -6.96 2.80 6.07
CA ASP A 124 -7.43 4.15 6.34
C ASP A 124 -7.26 5.07 5.12
N GLN A 125 -8.10 6.08 5.02
CA GLN A 125 -7.86 7.18 4.10
C GLN A 125 -6.64 7.99 4.56
N CYS A 126 -5.76 8.36 3.63
CA CYS A 126 -4.55 9.09 3.98
C CYS A 126 -4.84 10.44 4.67
N ALA A 127 -5.92 11.11 4.29
CA ALA A 127 -6.33 12.38 4.92
C ALA A 127 -6.78 12.21 6.38
N ASP A 128 -7.42 11.09 6.70
CA ASP A 128 -7.94 10.85 8.05
C ASP A 128 -6.84 10.46 9.04
N VAL A 129 -5.77 9.82 8.57
CA VAL A 129 -4.65 9.35 9.41
C VAL A 129 -4.02 10.47 10.23
N GLN A 130 -4.00 11.70 9.70
CA GLN A 130 -3.43 12.86 10.40
C GLN A 130 -4.15 13.18 11.73
N HIS A 131 -5.40 12.77 11.85
CA HIS A 131 -6.27 13.05 13.00
C HIS A 131 -6.49 11.83 13.89
N GLN A 132 -5.78 10.73 13.65
CA GLN A 132 -5.94 9.46 14.37
C GLN A 132 -4.75 9.20 15.29
N GLU A 133 -5.01 8.57 16.42
CA GLU A 133 -3.97 8.07 17.33
C GLU A 133 -3.48 6.66 16.96
N SER A 134 -4.29 5.91 16.22
CA SER A 134 -4.01 4.56 15.75
C SER A 134 -4.68 4.29 14.40
N LEU A 135 -4.17 3.30 13.69
CA LEU A 135 -4.77 2.84 12.44
C LEU A 135 -6.04 2.01 12.71
N THR A 136 -6.97 2.08 11.76
CA THR A 136 -8.22 1.32 11.80
C THR A 136 -7.98 -0.10 11.30
N PRO A 137 -8.27 -1.14 12.09
CA PRO A 137 -8.22 -2.52 11.61
C PRO A 137 -9.09 -2.73 10.38
N LEU A 138 -8.62 -3.58 9.46
CA LEU A 138 -9.38 -3.94 8.27
C LEU A 138 -10.73 -4.53 8.69
N SER A 139 -11.82 -3.95 8.16
CA SER A 139 -13.18 -4.34 8.52
C SER A 139 -13.49 -5.78 8.10
N ASP A 140 -14.13 -6.54 8.97
CA ASP A 140 -14.65 -7.88 8.68
C ASP A 140 -15.78 -7.87 7.63
N LYS A 141 -16.40 -6.70 7.43
CA LYS A 141 -17.37 -6.48 6.35
C LYS A 141 -16.72 -6.38 4.98
N MET A 142 -15.50 -5.90 4.92
CA MET A 142 -14.72 -5.88 3.68
C MET A 142 -14.13 -7.26 3.39
N ILE A 143 -13.39 -7.80 4.34
CA ILE A 143 -12.76 -9.12 4.25
C ILE A 143 -13.14 -9.91 5.51
N PRO A 144 -13.84 -11.03 5.38
CA PRO A 144 -14.19 -11.86 6.54
C PRO A 144 -12.98 -12.19 7.41
N GLN A 145 -13.16 -12.19 8.72
CA GLN A 145 -12.08 -12.40 9.68
C GLN A 145 -11.29 -13.69 9.42
N LYS A 146 -11.99 -14.77 9.05
CA LYS A 146 -11.35 -16.03 8.72
C LYS A 146 -10.36 -15.90 7.56
N ILE A 147 -10.72 -15.16 6.53
CA ILE A 147 -9.86 -14.91 5.38
C ILE A 147 -8.66 -14.04 5.79
N GLN A 148 -8.89 -13.01 6.60
CA GLN A 148 -7.79 -12.19 7.12
C GLN A 148 -6.78 -13.04 7.91
N GLU A 149 -7.25 -13.96 8.75
CA GLU A 149 -6.39 -14.85 9.53
C GLU A 149 -5.57 -15.80 8.64
N GLU A 150 -6.17 -16.35 7.59
CA GLU A 150 -5.46 -17.20 6.63
C GLU A 150 -4.33 -16.43 5.93
N TYR A 151 -4.60 -15.19 5.50
CA TYR A 151 -3.59 -14.37 4.83
C TYR A 151 -2.56 -13.78 5.78
N LEU A 152 -2.90 -13.58 7.05
CA LEU A 152 -1.93 -13.20 8.06
C LEU A 152 -0.92 -14.32 8.32
N LYS A 153 -1.38 -15.57 8.37
CA LYS A 153 -0.49 -16.74 8.45
C LYS A 153 0.40 -16.86 7.20
N LEU A 154 -0.19 -16.66 6.02
CA LEU A 154 0.56 -16.67 4.76
C LEU A 154 1.67 -15.60 4.77
N LEU A 155 1.36 -14.41 5.22
CA LEU A 155 2.34 -13.33 5.36
C LEU A 155 3.49 -13.75 6.27
N ALA A 156 3.19 -14.37 7.42
CA ALA A 156 4.18 -14.84 8.38
C ALA A 156 5.10 -15.93 7.83
N ASP A 157 4.63 -16.73 6.87
CA ASP A 157 5.43 -17.80 6.24
C ASP A 157 6.55 -17.25 5.34
N PHE A 158 6.42 -16.03 4.88
CA PHE A 158 7.35 -15.41 3.92
C PHE A 158 8.18 -14.25 4.50
N ILE A 159 7.89 -13.85 5.70
CA ILE A 159 8.57 -12.70 6.32
C ILE A 159 9.28 -13.08 7.63
#